data_85d5e637e46dfe6906bd54a9ae163b88
#
_entry.id   85d5e637e46dfe6906bd54a9ae163b88
#
_cell.length_a   1.000
_cell.length_b   1.000
_cell.length_c   1.000
_cell.angle_alpha   90.00
_cell.angle_beta   90.00
_cell.angle_gamma   90.00
#
_symmetry.space_group_name_H-M   'P 1'
#
loop_
_entity.id
_entity.type
_entity.pdbx_description
1 polymer ?
#
loop_
_entity_poly.entity_id
_entity_poly.type
_entity_poly.pdbx_seq_one_letter_code
_entity_poly.pdbx_strand_id
1 'polypeptide(L)'
;CTTDRDKEFAAKLAELTGKTEDVKNLRLAGFQFEGDNPYRFTFSKYGKSFEYNVKTGELKEFRKEEVKREFERKIYWQNWSPDGKYMVYAYKHNVYLQEKDDTTAFQLTTDGERSYSYSYQRDKDSDKKESAAITWSGNSKVFYCLRQDRRKVEEGWLIDHLAQPRPTLKSYKFPMPGEEHVFTYDLHLFYPEKKLHVKVDIGKYPDQEVKMMLFDFKKYPDYLYFTRKSRTCNQMDLCRVDVNTG
;
A
#
# COMPACT_ATOMS: atom_id res chain seq x y z
N CYS A 1 4.12 30.33 24.80
CA CYS A 1 3.72 31.75 24.60
C CYS A 1 2.66 31.79 23.52
N THR A 2 1.47 32.32 23.83
CA THR A 2 0.43 32.60 22.84
C THR A 2 0.68 33.98 22.24
N THR A 3 0.68 34.08 20.93
CA THR A 3 0.83 35.34 20.21
C THR A 3 -0.53 36.03 20.06
N ASP A 4 -0.55 37.31 19.69
CA ASP A 4 -1.81 38.01 19.42
C ASP A 4 -2.52 37.43 18.19
N ARG A 5 -1.77 36.89 17.23
CA ARG A 5 -2.34 36.13 16.09
C ARG A 5 -3.07 34.86 16.52
N ASP A 6 -2.57 34.14 17.53
CA ASP A 6 -3.24 32.94 18.04
C ASP A 6 -4.58 33.29 18.68
N LYS A 7 -4.64 34.43 19.38
CA LYS A 7 -5.88 34.95 19.97
C LYS A 7 -6.89 35.35 18.89
N GLU A 8 -6.42 36.07 17.86
CA GLU A 8 -7.25 36.48 16.72
C GLU A 8 -7.80 35.26 15.96
N PHE A 9 -6.96 34.27 15.70
CA PHE A 9 -7.38 33.00 15.09
C PHE A 9 -8.43 32.28 15.90
N ALA A 10 -8.23 32.15 17.22
CA ALA A 10 -9.17 31.50 18.12
C ALA A 10 -10.51 32.27 18.21
N ALA A 11 -10.48 33.60 18.18
CA ALA A 11 -11.69 34.43 18.17
C ALA A 11 -12.50 34.23 16.86
N LYS A 12 -11.85 34.26 15.71
CA LYS A 12 -12.50 33.97 14.40
C LYS A 12 -13.06 32.56 14.33
N LEU A 13 -12.35 31.59 14.88
CA LEU A 13 -12.82 30.20 14.92
C LEU A 13 -14.03 30.06 15.85
N ALA A 14 -14.03 30.76 16.99
CA ALA A 14 -15.16 30.78 17.90
C ALA A 14 -16.40 31.43 17.27
N GLU A 15 -16.23 32.49 16.48
CA GLU A 15 -17.31 33.14 15.74
C GLU A 15 -17.95 32.19 14.72
N LEU A 16 -17.13 31.47 13.93
CA LEU A 16 -17.62 30.53 12.90
C LEU A 16 -18.20 29.25 13.47
N THR A 17 -17.72 28.81 14.63
CA THR A 17 -18.14 27.53 15.23
C THR A 17 -19.25 27.70 16.30
N GLY A 18 -19.42 28.90 16.82
CA GLY A 18 -20.30 29.20 17.96
C GLY A 18 -19.77 28.61 19.29
N LYS A 19 -18.48 28.24 19.38
CA LYS A 19 -17.88 27.60 20.57
C LYS A 19 -16.66 28.37 21.01
N THR A 20 -16.52 28.59 22.32
CA THR A 20 -15.33 29.23 22.88
C THR A 20 -14.10 28.34 22.68
N GLU A 21 -13.02 28.91 22.19
CA GLU A 21 -11.77 28.21 21.91
C GLU A 21 -10.68 28.53 22.92
N ASP A 22 -10.03 27.48 23.42
CA ASP A 22 -8.85 27.67 24.28
C ASP A 22 -7.62 27.85 23.37
N VAL A 23 -7.09 29.05 23.36
CA VAL A 23 -5.90 29.46 22.55
C VAL A 23 -4.69 28.54 22.80
N LYS A 24 -4.56 28.00 24.01
CA LYS A 24 -3.44 27.12 24.37
C LYS A 24 -3.67 25.65 23.93
N ASN A 25 -4.89 25.28 23.54
CA ASN A 25 -5.25 23.89 23.24
C ASN A 25 -6.26 23.81 22.10
N LEU A 26 -5.92 24.38 20.97
CA LEU A 26 -6.82 24.49 19.82
C LEU A 26 -7.19 23.14 19.17
N ARG A 27 -6.41 22.08 19.31
CA ARG A 27 -6.63 20.71 18.78
C ARG A 27 -7.28 20.69 17.40
N LEU A 28 -6.52 21.08 16.39
CA LEU A 28 -6.96 21.02 15.00
C LEU A 28 -6.71 19.62 14.42
N ALA A 29 -7.69 19.04 13.73
CA ALA A 29 -7.55 17.75 13.07
C ALA A 29 -7.37 17.92 11.55
N GLY A 30 -6.71 16.96 10.90
CA GLY A 30 -6.60 16.93 9.44
C GLY A 30 -5.86 18.13 8.84
N PHE A 31 -4.83 18.59 9.52
CA PHE A 31 -4.03 19.74 9.10
C PHE A 31 -3.26 19.44 7.81
N GLN A 32 -3.44 20.25 6.77
CA GLN A 32 -2.76 20.11 5.48
C GLN A 32 -2.47 21.49 4.87
N PHE A 33 -1.25 21.68 4.38
CA PHE A 33 -0.93 22.85 3.55
C PHE A 33 -1.49 22.70 2.12
N GLU A 34 -1.84 23.81 1.48
CA GLU A 34 -2.33 23.82 0.12
C GLU A 34 -1.15 23.80 -0.87
N GLY A 35 -0.81 22.59 -1.37
CA GLY A 35 0.32 22.40 -2.29
C GLY A 35 1.63 22.92 -1.70
N ASP A 36 2.34 23.73 -2.49
CA ASP A 36 3.62 24.37 -2.10
C ASP A 36 3.43 25.71 -1.38
N ASN A 37 2.19 26.10 -1.04
CA ASN A 37 1.92 27.37 -0.38
C ASN A 37 1.99 27.24 1.15
N PRO A 38 3.07 27.69 1.82
CA PRO A 38 3.25 27.57 3.26
C PRO A 38 2.36 28.51 4.08
N TYR A 39 1.60 29.38 3.43
CA TYR A 39 0.75 30.39 4.08
C TYR A 39 -0.73 30.03 4.08
N ARG A 40 -1.14 28.99 3.38
CA ARG A 40 -2.52 28.49 3.37
C ARG A 40 -2.56 27.07 3.85
N PHE A 41 -3.45 26.81 4.80
CA PHE A 41 -3.68 25.46 5.27
C PHE A 41 -5.15 25.18 5.55
N THR A 42 -5.52 23.93 5.42
CA THR A 42 -6.85 23.44 5.76
C THR A 42 -6.81 22.58 7.02
N PHE A 43 -7.87 22.58 7.77
CA PHE A 43 -8.03 21.75 8.96
C PHE A 43 -9.50 21.43 9.21
N SER A 44 -9.76 20.46 10.07
CA SER A 44 -11.12 20.09 10.49
C SER A 44 -11.28 20.30 11.98
N LYS A 45 -12.45 20.81 12.39
CA LYS A 45 -12.84 20.95 13.77
C LYS A 45 -14.35 20.88 13.91
N TYR A 46 -14.86 20.17 14.91
CA TYR A 46 -16.29 19.96 15.16
C TYR A 46 -17.07 19.43 13.93
N GLY A 47 -16.43 18.59 13.13
CA GLY A 47 -17.05 18.02 11.92
C GLY A 47 -17.14 18.96 10.72
N LYS A 48 -16.60 20.16 10.82
CA LYS A 48 -16.53 21.16 9.74
C LYS A 48 -15.10 21.29 9.25
N SER A 49 -14.93 21.72 8.00
CA SER A 49 -13.63 22.00 7.39
C SER A 49 -13.41 23.48 7.24
N PHE A 50 -12.20 23.93 7.51
CA PHE A 50 -11.80 25.35 7.48
C PHE A 50 -10.53 25.53 6.66
N GLU A 51 -10.43 26.66 6.00
CA GLU A 51 -9.21 27.15 5.35
C GLU A 51 -8.74 28.42 6.06
N TYR A 52 -7.44 28.49 6.34
CA TYR A 52 -6.83 29.66 6.97
C TYR A 52 -5.65 30.16 6.14
N ASN A 53 -5.60 31.45 5.93
CA ASN A 53 -4.48 32.14 5.31
C ASN A 53 -3.71 32.91 6.37
N VAL A 54 -2.48 32.49 6.64
CA VAL A 54 -1.60 33.07 7.67
C VAL A 54 -1.21 34.51 7.38
N LYS A 55 -1.09 34.91 6.09
CA LYS A 55 -0.72 36.25 5.71
C LYS A 55 -1.83 37.25 5.90
N THR A 56 -3.04 36.90 5.50
CA THR A 56 -4.19 37.80 5.57
C THR A 56 -4.99 37.66 6.85
N GLY A 57 -4.77 36.60 7.62
CA GLY A 57 -5.57 36.25 8.81
C GLY A 57 -6.99 35.83 8.45
N GLU A 58 -7.29 35.53 7.20
CA GLU A 58 -8.61 35.15 6.75
C GLU A 58 -8.89 33.69 7.09
N LEU A 59 -10.02 33.45 7.78
CA LEU A 59 -10.52 32.11 8.12
C LEU A 59 -11.89 31.92 7.46
N LYS A 60 -12.03 30.87 6.70
CA LYS A 60 -13.28 30.50 6.00
C LYS A 60 -13.68 29.07 6.34
N GLU A 61 -14.99 28.88 6.64
CA GLU A 61 -15.58 27.54 6.57
C GLU A 61 -15.79 27.22 5.08
N PHE A 62 -15.28 26.07 4.65
CA PHE A 62 -15.65 25.52 3.36
C PHE A 62 -16.27 24.14 3.56
N ARG A 63 -17.35 23.89 2.88
CA ARG A 63 -17.75 22.52 2.66
C ARG A 63 -16.67 21.96 1.73
N LYS A 64 -15.91 20.95 2.17
CA LYS A 64 -15.39 20.01 1.19
C LYS A 64 -16.61 19.70 0.36
N GLU A 65 -16.68 20.23 -0.87
CA GLU A 65 -17.54 19.58 -1.82
C GLU A 65 -17.22 18.13 -1.60
N GLU A 66 -18.21 17.37 -1.16
CA GLU A 66 -18.21 15.97 -1.47
C GLU A 66 -18.08 16.02 -3.00
N VAL A 67 -16.82 16.05 -3.47
CA VAL A 67 -16.54 15.39 -4.70
C VAL A 67 -17.20 14.07 -4.40
N LYS A 68 -18.42 13.88 -4.91
CA LYS A 68 -18.90 12.58 -5.23
C LYS A 68 -17.78 12.05 -6.09
N ARG A 69 -16.72 11.57 -5.41
CA ARG A 69 -16.01 10.46 -5.91
C ARG A 69 -17.16 9.50 -6.05
N GLU A 70 -17.72 9.41 -7.23
CA GLU A 70 -18.17 8.14 -7.69
C GLU A 70 -16.98 7.26 -7.34
N PHE A 71 -17.01 6.76 -6.12
CA PHE A 71 -16.43 5.52 -5.80
C PHE A 71 -17.22 4.58 -6.72
N GLU A 72 -16.86 4.54 -7.99
CA GLU A 72 -16.80 3.28 -8.68
C GLU A 72 -16.16 2.41 -7.61
N ARG A 73 -16.98 1.55 -7.00
CA ARG A 73 -16.50 0.64 -5.96
C ARG A 73 -15.41 -0.10 -6.67
N LYS A 74 -14.14 0.35 -6.48
CA LYS A 74 -13.00 -0.31 -7.07
C LYS A 74 -13.16 -1.71 -6.59
N ILE A 75 -13.56 -2.59 -7.49
CA ILE A 75 -13.77 -3.98 -7.13
C ILE A 75 -12.44 -4.40 -6.57
N TYR A 76 -12.39 -4.73 -5.29
CA TYR A 76 -11.16 -4.85 -4.47
C TYR A 76 -10.07 -5.73 -5.09
N TRP A 77 -10.45 -6.62 -6.01
CA TRP A 77 -9.51 -7.51 -6.70
C TRP A 77 -8.89 -6.92 -7.99
N GLN A 78 -9.39 -5.79 -8.47
CA GLN A 78 -8.89 -5.15 -9.70
C GLN A 78 -7.67 -4.29 -9.42
N ASN A 79 -6.56 -4.58 -10.08
CA ASN A 79 -5.34 -3.77 -10.06
C ASN A 79 -5.11 -3.19 -11.45
N TRP A 80 -5.63 -2.00 -11.70
CA TRP A 80 -5.49 -1.31 -12.96
C TRP A 80 -4.09 -0.69 -13.11
N SER A 81 -3.56 -0.77 -14.35
CA SER A 81 -2.37 0.00 -14.73
C SER A 81 -2.67 1.51 -14.61
N PRO A 82 -1.64 2.35 -14.36
CA PRO A 82 -1.81 3.79 -14.25
C PRO A 82 -2.48 4.46 -15.46
N ASP A 83 -2.25 3.94 -16.68
CA ASP A 83 -2.89 4.39 -17.92
C ASP A 83 -4.29 3.80 -18.14
N GLY A 84 -4.75 2.89 -17.28
CA GLY A 84 -6.05 2.25 -17.37
C GLY A 84 -6.21 1.24 -18.53
N LYS A 85 -5.12 0.85 -19.19
CA LYS A 85 -5.14 -0.07 -20.35
C LYS A 85 -5.23 -1.53 -19.94
N TYR A 86 -4.59 -1.90 -18.82
CA TYR A 86 -4.49 -3.25 -18.32
C TYR A 86 -5.07 -3.39 -16.93
N MET A 87 -5.74 -4.50 -16.68
CA MET A 87 -6.20 -4.94 -15.37
C MET A 87 -5.53 -6.25 -14.99
N VAL A 88 -4.98 -6.32 -13.76
CA VAL A 88 -4.34 -7.51 -13.21
C VAL A 88 -5.10 -7.98 -11.98
N TYR A 89 -5.28 -9.28 -11.86
CA TYR A 89 -5.85 -9.93 -10.69
C TYR A 89 -5.20 -11.29 -10.44
N ALA A 90 -5.39 -11.84 -9.25
CA ALA A 90 -5.04 -13.21 -8.95
C ALA A 90 -6.27 -14.12 -9.01
N TYR A 91 -6.08 -15.34 -9.50
CA TYR A 91 -7.07 -16.41 -9.45
C TYR A 91 -6.36 -17.74 -9.25
N LYS A 92 -6.81 -18.54 -8.27
CA LYS A 92 -6.14 -19.79 -7.89
C LYS A 92 -4.63 -19.60 -7.73
N HIS A 93 -4.25 -18.58 -6.97
CA HIS A 93 -2.87 -18.20 -6.66
C HIS A 93 -2.02 -17.67 -7.82
N ASN A 94 -2.52 -17.66 -9.05
CA ASN A 94 -1.80 -17.22 -10.24
C ASN A 94 -2.24 -15.85 -10.75
N VAL A 95 -1.36 -15.18 -11.48
CA VAL A 95 -1.59 -13.84 -12.05
C VAL A 95 -2.27 -13.94 -13.39
N TYR A 96 -3.31 -13.16 -13.56
CA TYR A 96 -4.05 -12.97 -14.82
C TYR A 96 -4.02 -11.51 -15.24
N LEU A 97 -3.86 -11.30 -16.54
CA LEU A 97 -3.86 -10.00 -17.22
C LEU A 97 -5.08 -9.92 -18.12
N GLN A 98 -5.79 -8.81 -18.08
CA GLN A 98 -6.91 -8.50 -18.98
C GLN A 98 -6.73 -7.11 -19.55
N GLU A 99 -6.89 -6.96 -20.85
CA GLU A 99 -6.95 -5.65 -21.49
C GLU A 99 -8.30 -5.00 -21.25
N LYS A 100 -8.36 -3.67 -21.21
CA LYS A 100 -9.57 -2.92 -20.81
C LYS A 100 -10.80 -3.29 -21.62
N ASP A 101 -10.64 -3.42 -22.93
CA ASP A 101 -11.74 -3.65 -23.85
C ASP A 101 -11.87 -5.14 -24.25
N ASP A 102 -11.08 -6.03 -23.64
CA ASP A 102 -11.14 -7.48 -23.87
C ASP A 102 -11.86 -8.16 -22.71
N THR A 103 -12.76 -9.08 -23.04
CA THR A 103 -13.41 -9.97 -22.07
C THR A 103 -12.56 -11.15 -21.65
N THR A 104 -11.52 -11.45 -22.43
CA THR A 104 -10.63 -12.60 -22.23
C THR A 104 -9.43 -12.20 -21.39
N ALA A 105 -9.14 -13.00 -20.37
CA ALA A 105 -7.94 -12.80 -19.54
C ALA A 105 -6.84 -13.77 -19.95
N PHE A 106 -5.61 -13.27 -19.99
CA PHE A 106 -4.41 -14.07 -20.25
C PHE A 106 -3.77 -14.48 -18.91
N GLN A 107 -3.50 -15.77 -18.72
CA GLN A 107 -2.79 -16.28 -17.57
C GLN A 107 -1.29 -16.05 -17.71
N LEU A 108 -0.70 -15.25 -16.81
CA LEU A 108 0.73 -14.93 -16.84
C LEU A 108 1.60 -15.96 -16.09
N THR A 109 1.05 -16.62 -15.06
CA THR A 109 1.80 -17.60 -14.24
C THR A 109 1.00 -18.87 -14.04
N THR A 110 1.70 -20.00 -13.82
CA THR A 110 1.09 -21.33 -13.63
C THR A 110 1.63 -22.05 -12.38
N ASP A 111 2.56 -21.41 -11.66
CA ASP A 111 3.31 -21.98 -10.54
C ASP A 111 2.86 -21.46 -9.17
N GLY A 112 1.74 -20.71 -9.14
CA GLY A 112 1.13 -20.26 -7.89
C GLY A 112 0.36 -21.36 -7.19
N GLU A 113 0.56 -21.48 -5.89
CA GLU A 113 -0.13 -22.44 -5.02
C GLU A 113 -0.32 -21.86 -3.61
N ARG A 114 -1.06 -22.56 -2.77
CA ARG A 114 -1.24 -22.15 -1.37
C ARG A 114 0.11 -22.01 -0.66
N SER A 115 0.27 -20.92 0.10
CA SER A 115 1.51 -20.52 0.77
C SER A 115 2.67 -20.15 -0.17
N TYR A 116 2.43 -20.11 -1.49
CA TYR A 116 3.36 -19.66 -2.53
C TYR A 116 2.60 -18.90 -3.63
N SER A 117 1.84 -17.93 -3.22
CA SER A 117 0.80 -17.27 -4.00
C SER A 117 1.23 -15.89 -4.50
N TYR A 118 0.73 -15.50 -5.66
CA TYR A 118 0.78 -14.13 -6.17
C TYR A 118 -0.36 -13.24 -5.63
N SER A 119 -1.31 -13.82 -4.87
CA SER A 119 -2.37 -13.08 -4.18
C SER A 119 -1.92 -12.56 -2.82
N TYR A 120 -2.57 -11.52 -2.30
CA TYR A 120 -2.47 -11.15 -0.89
C TYR A 120 -3.05 -12.22 0.04
N GLN A 121 -3.99 -13.05 -0.42
CA GLN A 121 -4.56 -14.19 0.31
C GLN A 121 -3.69 -15.45 0.13
N ARG A 122 -2.49 -15.44 0.74
CA ARG A 122 -1.45 -16.43 0.47
C ARG A 122 -1.76 -17.85 0.97
N ASP A 123 -2.46 -17.96 2.10
CA ASP A 123 -2.63 -19.23 2.83
C ASP A 123 -4.04 -19.82 2.71
N LYS A 124 -4.85 -19.31 1.76
CA LYS A 124 -6.23 -19.77 1.55
C LYS A 124 -6.47 -20.04 0.08
N ASP A 125 -7.05 -21.19 -0.20
CA ASP A 125 -7.57 -21.50 -1.52
C ASP A 125 -8.87 -20.74 -1.79
N SER A 126 -9.05 -20.25 -3.00
CA SER A 126 -10.23 -19.49 -3.39
C SER A 126 -10.54 -19.69 -4.87
N ASP A 127 -11.82 -19.95 -5.15
CA ASP A 127 -12.37 -19.96 -6.51
C ASP A 127 -12.91 -18.58 -6.94
N LYS A 128 -12.48 -17.53 -6.27
CA LYS A 128 -12.83 -16.14 -6.60
C LYS A 128 -11.62 -15.37 -7.09
N LYS A 129 -11.87 -14.34 -7.89
CA LYS A 129 -10.84 -13.34 -8.24
C LYS A 129 -10.41 -12.60 -6.98
N GLU A 130 -9.11 -12.47 -6.80
CA GLU A 130 -8.48 -11.83 -5.65
C GLU A 130 -7.50 -10.74 -6.10
N SER A 131 -7.17 -9.84 -5.19
CA SER A 131 -6.16 -8.82 -5.47
C SER A 131 -4.77 -9.47 -5.57
N ALA A 132 -4.11 -9.29 -6.70
CA ALA A 132 -2.73 -9.69 -6.89
C ALA A 132 -1.78 -8.80 -6.07
N ALA A 133 -0.77 -9.40 -5.45
CA ALA A 133 0.24 -8.69 -4.65
C ALA A 133 1.30 -8.03 -5.55
N ILE A 134 0.86 -7.08 -6.36
CA ILE A 134 1.67 -6.42 -7.39
C ILE A 134 1.81 -4.91 -7.17
N THR A 135 2.82 -4.33 -7.80
CA THR A 135 2.99 -2.87 -7.87
C THR A 135 3.34 -2.47 -9.29
N TRP A 136 2.56 -1.55 -9.86
CA TRP A 136 2.77 -0.99 -11.18
C TRP A 136 3.87 0.07 -11.22
N SER A 137 4.64 0.09 -12.32
CA SER A 137 5.45 1.25 -12.71
C SER A 137 4.56 2.42 -13.13
N GLY A 138 5.03 3.64 -12.93
CA GLY A 138 4.25 4.83 -13.30
C GLY A 138 3.99 4.97 -14.80
N ASN A 139 4.83 4.36 -15.65
CA ASN A 139 4.67 4.35 -17.09
C ASN A 139 3.84 3.17 -17.63
N SER A 140 3.25 2.37 -16.76
CA SER A 140 2.40 1.19 -17.09
C SER A 140 3.09 0.08 -17.90
N LYS A 141 4.41 0.16 -18.14
CA LYS A 141 5.12 -0.82 -18.97
C LYS A 141 5.48 -2.10 -18.22
N VAL A 142 5.65 -2.00 -16.89
CA VAL A 142 6.09 -3.09 -16.04
C VAL A 142 5.33 -3.06 -14.73
N PHE A 143 5.06 -4.21 -14.16
CA PHE A 143 4.73 -4.34 -12.75
C PHE A 143 5.58 -5.44 -12.12
N TYR A 144 5.78 -5.38 -10.80
CA TYR A 144 6.50 -6.41 -10.08
C TYR A 144 5.64 -7.08 -9.02
N CYS A 145 6.02 -8.30 -8.67
CA CYS A 145 5.56 -9.02 -7.49
C CYS A 145 6.77 -9.49 -6.69
N LEU A 146 6.83 -9.16 -5.40
CA LEU A 146 7.70 -9.82 -4.45
C LEU A 146 6.90 -10.95 -3.81
N ARG A 147 7.05 -12.16 -4.35
CA ARG A 147 6.36 -13.35 -3.88
C ARG A 147 7.10 -13.94 -2.69
N GLN A 148 6.36 -14.34 -1.68
CA GLN A 148 6.88 -14.97 -0.48
C GLN A 148 6.60 -16.47 -0.51
N ASP A 149 7.62 -17.30 -0.42
CA ASP A 149 7.47 -18.74 -0.19
C ASP A 149 7.35 -19.04 1.31
N ARG A 150 6.24 -19.61 1.69
CA ARG A 150 5.86 -19.93 3.06
C ARG A 150 5.58 -21.42 3.26
N ARG A 151 5.74 -22.24 2.23
CA ARG A 151 5.31 -23.64 2.21
C ARG A 151 5.92 -24.47 3.33
N LYS A 152 7.22 -24.26 3.57
CA LYS A 152 7.98 -25.02 4.58
C LYS A 152 7.91 -24.44 5.99
N VAL A 153 7.37 -23.23 6.14
CA VAL A 153 7.29 -22.57 7.45
C VAL A 153 6.16 -23.20 8.27
N GLU A 154 6.44 -23.44 9.54
CA GLU A 154 5.49 -24.02 10.48
C GLU A 154 4.36 -23.05 10.86
N GLU A 155 3.28 -23.58 11.42
CA GLU A 155 2.12 -22.81 11.84
C GLU A 155 2.21 -22.42 13.31
N GLY A 156 2.03 -21.11 13.58
CA GLY A 156 1.72 -20.59 14.90
C GLY A 156 0.21 -20.53 15.13
N TRP A 157 -0.20 -20.53 16.39
CA TRP A 157 -1.60 -20.52 16.76
C TRP A 157 -1.95 -19.33 17.64
N LEU A 158 -3.12 -18.75 17.39
CA LEU A 158 -3.70 -17.69 18.20
C LEU A 158 -5.10 -18.12 18.64
N ILE A 159 -5.36 -18.06 19.94
CA ILE A 159 -6.71 -18.29 20.48
C ILE A 159 -7.41 -16.96 20.65
N ASP A 160 -8.50 -16.77 19.91
CA ASP A 160 -9.40 -15.63 20.06
C ASP A 160 -10.41 -15.92 21.16
N HIS A 161 -10.11 -15.48 22.38
CA HIS A 161 -10.94 -15.72 23.55
C HIS A 161 -12.24 -14.91 23.55
N LEU A 162 -12.31 -13.83 22.75
CA LEU A 162 -13.48 -12.96 22.70
C LEU A 162 -14.49 -13.37 21.61
N ALA A 163 -14.15 -14.37 20.80
CA ALA A 163 -15.05 -14.86 19.78
C ALA A 163 -16.32 -15.47 20.39
N GLN A 164 -17.48 -15.17 19.77
CA GLN A 164 -18.78 -15.70 20.19
C GLN A 164 -19.28 -16.73 19.18
N PRO A 165 -19.98 -17.78 19.60
CA PRO A 165 -20.39 -18.14 20.98
C PRO A 165 -19.29 -18.86 21.78
N ARG A 166 -18.14 -19.13 21.18
CA ARG A 166 -17.00 -19.84 21.83
C ARG A 166 -15.68 -19.28 21.33
N PRO A 167 -14.59 -19.42 22.10
CA PRO A 167 -13.23 -19.12 21.63
C PRO A 167 -12.92 -19.88 20.34
N THR A 168 -12.21 -19.23 19.43
CA THR A 168 -11.79 -19.81 18.14
C THR A 168 -10.27 -19.88 18.05
N LEU A 169 -9.77 -20.91 17.37
CA LEU A 169 -8.35 -21.05 17.05
C LEU A 169 -8.10 -20.48 15.66
N LYS A 170 -7.08 -19.60 15.54
CA LYS A 170 -6.57 -19.13 14.26
C LYS A 170 -5.14 -19.62 14.08
N SER A 171 -4.85 -20.30 12.99
CA SER A 171 -3.49 -20.67 12.61
C SER A 171 -2.96 -19.72 11.52
N TYR A 172 -1.65 -19.51 11.51
CA TYR A 172 -0.95 -18.71 10.52
C TYR A 172 0.51 -19.14 10.43
N LYS A 173 1.09 -19.04 9.25
CA LYS A 173 2.51 -19.34 9.04
C LYS A 173 3.38 -18.29 9.77
N PHE A 174 4.21 -18.76 10.68
CA PHE A 174 5.06 -17.90 11.50
C PHE A 174 6.38 -18.60 11.88
N PRO A 175 7.53 -18.15 11.36
CA PRO A 175 8.81 -18.75 11.70
C PRO A 175 9.26 -18.30 13.10
N MET A 176 9.55 -19.27 13.97
CA MET A 176 10.10 -19.01 15.29
C MET A 176 11.65 -18.89 15.25
N PRO A 177 12.25 -18.18 16.21
CA PRO A 177 13.70 -18.19 16.35
C PRO A 177 14.25 -19.60 16.53
N GLY A 178 15.27 -19.96 15.74
CA GLY A 178 15.91 -21.28 15.78
C GLY A 178 15.33 -22.32 14.83
N GLU A 179 14.17 -22.09 14.22
CA GLU A 179 13.61 -23.01 13.22
C GLU A 179 14.45 -23.03 11.94
N GLU A 180 14.47 -24.18 11.27
CA GLU A 180 15.22 -24.38 10.03
C GLU A 180 14.63 -23.53 8.90
N HIS A 181 13.31 -23.50 8.78
CA HIS A 181 12.61 -22.87 7.67
C HIS A 181 12.04 -21.49 8.04
N VAL A 182 12.36 -20.50 7.21
CA VAL A 182 11.83 -19.15 7.28
C VAL A 182 11.19 -18.77 5.94
N PHE A 183 10.54 -17.61 5.89
CA PHE A 183 10.05 -17.07 4.62
C PHE A 183 11.20 -16.79 3.66
N THR A 184 11.07 -17.28 2.43
CA THR A 184 11.97 -16.91 1.33
C THR A 184 11.22 -16.10 0.29
N TYR A 185 11.94 -15.47 -0.64
CA TYR A 185 11.37 -14.47 -1.52
C TYR A 185 11.83 -14.63 -2.96
N ASP A 186 10.88 -14.48 -3.88
CA ASP A 186 11.13 -14.39 -5.31
C ASP A 186 10.64 -13.05 -5.84
N LEU A 187 11.48 -12.35 -6.60
CA LEU A 187 11.10 -11.12 -7.29
C LEU A 187 10.79 -11.43 -8.75
N HIS A 188 9.58 -11.08 -9.16
CA HIS A 188 9.12 -11.25 -10.54
C HIS A 188 8.83 -9.90 -11.18
N LEU A 189 9.30 -9.70 -12.40
CA LEU A 189 8.95 -8.61 -13.29
C LEU A 189 7.97 -9.11 -14.35
N PHE A 190 6.95 -8.34 -14.63
CA PHE A 190 5.91 -8.66 -15.62
C PHE A 190 5.82 -7.54 -16.66
N TYR A 191 5.77 -7.93 -17.92
CA TYR A 191 5.70 -7.05 -19.10
C TYR A 191 4.36 -7.27 -19.80
N PRO A 192 3.33 -6.46 -19.50
CA PRO A 192 1.95 -6.69 -19.98
C PRO A 192 1.85 -6.77 -21.50
N GLU A 193 2.50 -5.85 -22.20
CA GLU A 193 2.48 -5.79 -23.67
C GLU A 193 3.03 -7.07 -24.32
N LYS A 194 4.07 -7.64 -23.72
CA LYS A 194 4.71 -8.87 -24.20
C LYS A 194 4.06 -10.14 -23.65
N LYS A 195 3.13 -10.02 -22.69
CA LYS A 195 2.53 -11.13 -21.92
C LYS A 195 3.59 -12.07 -21.33
N LEU A 196 4.69 -11.49 -20.85
CA LEU A 196 5.88 -12.18 -20.35
C LEU A 196 6.15 -11.82 -18.89
N HIS A 197 6.67 -12.78 -18.13
CA HIS A 197 7.27 -12.51 -16.84
C HIS A 197 8.68 -13.11 -16.73
N VAL A 198 9.50 -12.48 -15.89
CA VAL A 198 10.88 -12.88 -15.62
C VAL A 198 11.09 -12.92 -14.13
N LYS A 199 11.67 -14.02 -13.62
CA LYS A 199 12.16 -14.10 -12.25
C LYS A 199 13.54 -13.47 -12.18
N VAL A 200 13.70 -12.47 -11.33
CA VAL A 200 14.97 -11.76 -11.11
C VAL A 200 15.82 -12.54 -10.11
N ASP A 201 17.08 -12.73 -10.40
CA ASP A 201 18.02 -13.31 -9.44
C ASP A 201 18.36 -12.28 -8.36
N ILE A 202 17.78 -12.46 -7.18
CA ILE A 202 18.01 -11.61 -6.01
C ILE A 202 18.84 -12.30 -4.93
N GLY A 203 19.29 -13.54 -5.17
CA GLY A 203 19.96 -14.38 -4.21
C GLY A 203 21.35 -13.85 -3.83
N LYS A 204 21.73 -13.96 -2.56
CA LYS A 204 23.08 -13.79 -2.04
C LYS A 204 23.28 -14.52 -0.72
N TYR A 205 22.38 -14.29 0.22
CA TYR A 205 22.46 -14.91 1.55
C TYR A 205 21.44 -16.03 1.66
N PRO A 206 21.77 -17.17 2.30
CA PRO A 206 20.78 -18.16 2.67
C PRO A 206 19.68 -17.52 3.53
N ASP A 207 18.42 -17.87 3.27
CA ASP A 207 17.26 -17.40 4.05
C ASP A 207 17.18 -15.87 4.23
N GLN A 208 17.62 -15.13 3.22
CA GLN A 208 17.63 -13.68 3.27
C GLN A 208 16.21 -13.09 3.37
N GLU A 209 16.08 -12.06 4.20
CA GLU A 209 14.90 -11.19 4.18
C GLU A 209 15.04 -10.19 3.04
N VAL A 210 13.99 -10.05 2.22
CA VAL A 210 13.94 -9.09 1.11
C VAL A 210 12.81 -8.12 1.35
N LYS A 211 13.11 -6.83 1.23
CA LYS A 211 12.11 -5.76 1.32
C LYS A 211 12.25 -4.81 0.14
N MET A 212 11.14 -4.60 -0.57
CA MET A 212 11.10 -3.55 -1.59
C MET A 212 11.18 -2.19 -0.92
N MET A 213 12.04 -1.32 -1.46
CA MET A 213 12.12 0.05 -1.00
C MET A 213 10.99 0.88 -1.61
N LEU A 214 10.42 1.75 -0.79
CA LEU A 214 9.34 2.67 -1.21
C LEU A 214 9.88 3.86 -2.03
N PHE A 215 11.02 3.69 -2.72
CA PHE A 215 11.37 4.63 -3.77
C PHE A 215 10.31 4.57 -4.85
N ASP A 216 9.86 5.73 -5.23
CA ASP A 216 8.69 5.91 -6.06
C ASP A 216 8.88 5.28 -7.45
N PHE A 217 8.55 3.99 -7.56
CA PHE A 217 8.52 3.26 -8.83
C PHE A 217 7.54 3.89 -9.83
N LYS A 218 6.62 4.71 -9.34
CA LYS A 218 5.75 5.52 -10.19
C LYS A 218 6.52 6.67 -10.87
N LYS A 219 7.46 7.28 -10.14
CA LYS A 219 8.25 8.42 -10.63
C LYS A 219 9.50 7.99 -11.42
N TYR A 220 10.12 6.88 -11.01
CA TYR A 220 11.35 6.35 -11.61
C TYR A 220 11.13 4.90 -12.10
N PRO A 221 10.40 4.70 -13.20
CA PRO A 221 9.89 3.41 -13.60
C PRO A 221 10.94 2.44 -14.18
N ASP A 222 12.16 2.92 -14.42
CA ASP A 222 13.22 2.11 -15.02
C ASP A 222 14.01 1.28 -14.01
N TYR A 223 13.87 1.59 -12.71
CA TYR A 223 14.61 0.94 -11.65
C TYR A 223 13.75 0.56 -10.47
N LEU A 224 13.96 -0.66 -9.97
CA LEU A 224 13.47 -1.11 -8.67
C LEU A 224 14.60 -1.14 -7.66
N TYR A 225 14.29 -0.75 -6.43
CA TYR A 225 15.23 -0.81 -5.32
C TYR A 225 14.68 -1.72 -4.23
N PHE A 226 15.56 -2.57 -3.69
CA PHE A 226 15.23 -3.43 -2.57
C PHE A 226 16.42 -3.58 -1.63
N THR A 227 16.13 -3.94 -0.41
CA THR A 227 17.16 -4.40 0.52
C THR A 227 17.10 -5.92 0.65
N ARG A 228 18.23 -6.56 0.76
CA ARG A 228 18.36 -7.95 1.20
C ARG A 228 19.23 -8.00 2.45
N LYS A 229 18.76 -8.71 3.44
CA LYS A 229 19.40 -8.81 4.75
C LYS A 229 19.60 -10.28 5.09
N SER A 230 20.79 -10.62 5.58
CA SER A 230 21.10 -11.97 6.05
C SER A 230 20.19 -12.35 7.23
N ARG A 231 19.92 -13.64 7.39
CA ARG A 231 19.10 -14.16 8.51
C ARG A 231 19.68 -13.75 9.88
N THR A 232 21.01 -13.71 10.02
CA THR A 232 21.70 -13.26 11.23
C THR A 232 21.67 -11.75 11.45
N CYS A 233 21.08 -10.99 10.54
CA CYS A 233 20.95 -9.53 10.59
C CYS A 233 22.27 -8.75 10.66
N ASN A 234 23.42 -9.38 10.37
CA ASN A 234 24.74 -8.74 10.42
C ASN A 234 25.22 -8.21 9.05
N GLN A 235 24.51 -8.53 7.98
CA GLN A 235 24.79 -8.08 6.62
C GLN A 235 23.52 -7.61 5.94
N MET A 236 23.58 -6.47 5.25
CA MET A 236 22.49 -5.91 4.47
C MET A 236 23.04 -5.22 3.22
N ASP A 237 22.46 -5.53 2.08
CA ASP A 237 22.74 -4.86 0.83
C ASP A 237 21.56 -3.98 0.40
N LEU A 238 21.87 -2.84 -0.18
CA LEU A 238 20.93 -2.09 -1.01
C LEU A 238 21.16 -2.49 -2.48
N CYS A 239 20.13 -2.97 -3.12
CA CYS A 239 20.17 -3.48 -4.49
C CYS A 239 19.29 -2.65 -5.41
N ARG A 240 19.69 -2.60 -6.68
CA ARG A 240 18.94 -1.97 -7.76
C ARG A 240 18.77 -2.97 -8.91
N VAL A 241 17.55 -3.06 -9.44
CA VAL A 241 17.22 -3.83 -10.63
C VAL A 241 16.89 -2.86 -11.76
N ASP A 242 17.54 -3.02 -12.91
CA ASP A 242 17.11 -2.38 -14.15
C ASP A 242 15.96 -3.20 -14.74
N VAL A 243 14.76 -2.60 -14.82
CA VAL A 243 13.57 -3.34 -15.27
C VAL A 243 13.58 -3.66 -16.77
N ASN A 244 14.47 -3.07 -17.55
CA ASN A 244 14.57 -3.36 -18.99
C ASN A 244 15.41 -4.60 -19.27
N THR A 245 16.34 -4.91 -18.36
CA THR A 245 17.28 -6.03 -18.52
C THR A 245 17.10 -7.15 -17.49
N GLY A 246 16.42 -6.88 -16.36
CA GLY A 246 16.28 -7.81 -15.23
C GLY A 246 17.52 -7.88 -14.36
#